data_f166709d99c79da266e2b9ee0c9921ae
#
_entry.id   f166709d99c79da266e2b9ee0c9921ae
#
_cell.length_a   1.000
_cell.length_b   1.000
_cell.length_c   1.000
_cell.angle_alpha   90.00
_cell.angle_beta   90.00
_cell.angle_gamma   90.00
#
_symmetry.space_group_name_H-M   'P 1'
#
loop_
_entity.id
_entity.type
_entity.pdbx_description
1 polymer ?
#
loop_
_entity_poly.entity_id
_entity_poly.type
_entity_poly.pdbx_seq_one_letter_code
_entity_poly.pdbx_strand_id
1 'polypeptide(L)'
;MGRQNARCALFAVAAAALGTASVGAEPAPDRFDTVVIDAGHGGSDTGAKGPGGSLEKDVALAVARNLAAALRERDLAVVMTRDADVRIPLEERTAIANDARGDLFVSIHANAAREPAIHGSETYFLALEASDAEAAGVAERENSAFVEEAGAVEALSDPFIALLGDLIATEHLDESSHFARRLQRELGKVPIKSRGVKQAMFVVLSGVQMPAALVEIGFVTHAGDERVITDTSGRAAIVAALEKAVVAFGQRYDARRGVGAAAPDAP
;
A
#
# COMPACT_ATOMS: atom_id res chain seq x y z
N MET A 1 39.83 80.56 -44.23
CA MET A 1 40.72 79.43 -43.94
C MET A 1 40.14 78.68 -42.73
N GLY A 2 39.54 77.59 -42.91
CA GLY A 2 38.90 76.77 -41.84
C GLY A 2 38.51 75.44 -42.40
N ARG A 3 39.28 74.43 -42.06
CA ARG A 3 39.05 73.05 -42.54
C ARG A 3 37.89 72.39 -41.72
N GLN A 4 36.89 71.90 -42.41
CA GLN A 4 35.84 71.04 -41.85
C GLN A 4 36.37 69.61 -41.83
N ASN A 5 36.44 69.03 -40.66
CA ASN A 5 36.69 67.59 -40.46
C ASN A 5 35.36 66.85 -40.38
N ALA A 6 35.05 66.01 -41.37
CA ALA A 6 33.97 65.10 -41.37
C ALA A 6 34.33 63.86 -40.52
N ARG A 7 33.56 63.61 -39.47
CA ARG A 7 33.62 62.36 -38.68
C ARG A 7 32.63 61.36 -39.24
N CYS A 8 33.15 60.28 -39.83
CA CYS A 8 32.35 59.08 -40.14
C CYS A 8 31.94 58.37 -38.86
N ALA A 9 30.64 58.19 -38.64
CA ALA A 9 30.11 57.36 -37.59
C ALA A 9 29.91 55.93 -38.12
N LEU A 10 30.67 54.99 -37.57
CA LEU A 10 30.42 53.55 -37.78
C LEU A 10 29.22 53.12 -36.96
N PHE A 11 28.19 52.65 -37.60
CA PHE A 11 27.08 51.94 -36.94
C PHE A 11 27.48 50.46 -36.77
N ALA A 12 27.70 50.05 -35.51
CA ALA A 12 27.82 48.64 -35.15
C ALA A 12 26.44 48.01 -35.05
N VAL A 13 26.15 47.06 -35.92
CA VAL A 13 24.96 46.23 -35.85
C VAL A 13 25.18 45.14 -34.80
N ALA A 14 24.49 45.25 -33.65
CA ALA A 14 24.48 44.20 -32.64
C ALA A 14 23.55 43.08 -33.10
N ALA A 15 24.10 41.92 -33.42
CA ALA A 15 23.35 40.69 -33.66
C ALA A 15 22.82 40.16 -32.33
N ALA A 16 21.51 40.27 -32.12
CA ALA A 16 20.84 39.63 -30.99
C ALA A 16 20.84 38.12 -31.20
N ALA A 17 21.59 37.38 -30.38
CA ALA A 17 21.52 35.94 -30.31
C ALA A 17 20.18 35.55 -29.66
N LEU A 18 19.27 34.99 -30.46
CA LEU A 18 18.08 34.30 -29.98
C LEU A 18 18.53 33.07 -29.22
N GLY A 19 18.49 33.15 -27.88
CA GLY A 19 18.66 32.00 -27.02
C GLY A 19 17.53 31.01 -27.26
N THR A 20 17.84 29.83 -27.74
CA THR A 20 16.90 28.71 -27.76
C THR A 20 16.57 28.34 -26.32
N ALA A 21 15.37 28.69 -25.86
CA ALA A 21 14.86 28.17 -24.61
C ALA A 21 14.88 26.63 -24.70
N SER A 22 15.70 26.01 -23.87
CA SER A 22 15.62 24.56 -23.70
C SER A 22 14.21 24.23 -23.19
N VAL A 23 13.43 23.55 -24.00
CA VAL A 23 12.20 22.91 -23.56
C VAL A 23 12.62 21.99 -22.42
N GLY A 24 12.22 22.32 -21.19
CA GLY A 24 12.50 21.51 -20.03
C GLY A 24 12.02 20.08 -20.32
N ALA A 25 12.90 19.12 -20.15
CA ALA A 25 12.52 17.72 -20.24
C ALA A 25 11.35 17.50 -19.25
N GLU A 26 10.26 16.93 -19.70
CA GLU A 26 9.22 16.49 -18.79
C GLU A 26 9.83 15.61 -17.72
N PRO A 27 9.42 15.74 -16.44
CA PRO A 27 9.92 14.88 -15.39
C PRO A 27 9.67 13.42 -15.82
N ALA A 28 10.69 12.57 -15.63
CA ALA A 28 10.55 11.15 -15.91
C ALA A 28 9.29 10.61 -15.18
N PRO A 29 8.49 9.75 -15.82
CA PRO A 29 7.31 9.22 -15.19
C PRO A 29 7.70 8.50 -13.90
N ASP A 30 6.91 8.73 -12.86
CA ASP A 30 7.07 8.12 -11.55
C ASP A 30 6.99 6.60 -11.67
N ARG A 31 8.02 5.92 -11.23
CA ARG A 31 8.18 4.48 -11.37
C ARG A 31 7.73 3.80 -10.09
N PHE A 32 7.16 2.61 -10.22
CA PHE A 32 6.88 1.74 -9.09
C PHE A 32 8.18 1.22 -8.47
N ASP A 33 8.56 1.73 -7.32
CA ASP A 33 9.81 1.36 -6.65
C ASP A 33 9.71 1.24 -5.13
N THR A 34 8.68 1.81 -4.50
CA THR A 34 8.55 1.88 -3.05
C THR A 34 7.27 1.20 -2.54
N VAL A 35 7.44 0.15 -1.73
CA VAL A 35 6.33 -0.59 -1.11
C VAL A 35 6.33 -0.36 0.39
N VAL A 36 5.18 0.01 0.95
CA VAL A 36 4.98 0.09 2.39
C VAL A 36 4.27 -1.15 2.88
N ILE A 37 4.88 -1.83 3.85
CA ILE A 37 4.32 -3.02 4.48
C ILE A 37 3.92 -2.67 5.91
N ASP A 38 2.65 -2.81 6.20
CA ASP A 38 2.10 -2.69 7.53
C ASP A 38 1.93 -4.07 8.15
N ALA A 39 2.55 -4.29 9.30
CA ALA A 39 2.30 -5.48 10.11
C ALA A 39 1.23 -5.14 11.16
N GLY A 40 0.05 -5.72 11.05
CA GLY A 40 -1.07 -5.47 11.96
C GLY A 40 -0.73 -5.65 13.42
N HIS A 41 -1.41 -4.94 14.31
CA HIS A 41 -1.21 -5.00 15.77
C HIS A 41 0.21 -4.66 16.24
N GLY A 42 0.62 -5.15 17.42
CA GLY A 42 1.98 -4.98 17.96
C GLY A 42 2.00 -4.46 19.41
N GLY A 43 3.06 -4.78 20.13
CA GLY A 43 3.24 -4.39 21.53
C GLY A 43 2.12 -4.90 22.42
N SER A 44 1.39 -3.98 23.09
CA SER A 44 0.25 -4.29 23.96
C SER A 44 -0.99 -4.78 23.19
N ASP A 45 -1.13 -4.41 21.91
CA ASP A 45 -2.16 -4.93 21.03
C ASP A 45 -1.70 -6.27 20.46
N THR A 46 -2.26 -7.36 20.97
CA THR A 46 -1.86 -8.71 20.55
C THR A 46 -2.59 -9.18 19.29
N GLY A 47 -3.66 -8.50 18.89
CA GLY A 47 -4.62 -9.07 17.97
C GLY A 47 -5.25 -10.35 18.51
N ALA A 48 -5.74 -11.18 17.65
CA ALA A 48 -6.36 -12.45 17.99
C ALA A 48 -5.32 -13.49 18.47
N LYS A 49 -5.83 -14.51 19.20
CA LYS A 49 -5.03 -15.65 19.70
C LYS A 49 -5.56 -16.96 19.13
N GLY A 50 -4.66 -17.74 18.56
CA GLY A 50 -4.95 -19.06 18.03
C GLY A 50 -5.05 -20.15 19.10
N PRO A 51 -5.67 -21.29 18.79
CA PRO A 51 -5.77 -22.43 19.70
C PRO A 51 -4.39 -23.06 20.03
N GLY A 52 -3.39 -22.94 19.17
CA GLY A 52 -2.00 -23.34 19.43
C GLY A 52 -1.21 -22.32 20.23
N GLY A 53 -1.80 -21.17 20.56
CA GLY A 53 -1.18 -20.11 21.35
C GLY A 53 -0.53 -19.02 20.51
N SER A 54 -0.58 -19.08 19.20
CA SER A 54 -0.03 -18.04 18.31
C SER A 54 -0.78 -16.72 18.50
N LEU A 55 -0.06 -15.62 18.49
CA LEU A 55 -0.64 -14.27 18.49
C LEU A 55 -0.62 -13.70 17.07
N GLU A 56 -1.68 -13.04 16.68
CA GLU A 56 -1.80 -12.41 15.37
C GLU A 56 -0.65 -11.43 15.10
N LYS A 57 -0.32 -10.56 16.06
CA LYS A 57 0.79 -9.62 15.94
C LYS A 57 2.13 -10.26 15.56
N ASP A 58 2.40 -11.46 16.08
CA ASP A 58 3.66 -12.18 15.84
C ASP A 58 3.65 -12.80 14.44
N VAL A 59 2.51 -13.36 14.04
CA VAL A 59 2.30 -13.92 12.70
C VAL A 59 2.41 -12.83 11.65
N ALA A 60 1.69 -11.72 11.83
CA ALA A 60 1.73 -10.57 10.92
C ALA A 60 3.15 -10.03 10.75
N LEU A 61 3.88 -9.83 11.87
CA LEU A 61 5.26 -9.35 11.83
C LEU A 61 6.21 -10.33 11.12
N ALA A 62 6.06 -11.62 11.37
CA ALA A 62 6.91 -12.63 10.73
C ALA A 62 6.70 -12.67 9.21
N VAL A 63 5.46 -12.61 8.74
CA VAL A 63 5.15 -12.57 7.30
C VAL A 63 5.62 -11.25 6.69
N ALA A 64 5.36 -10.12 7.35
CA ALA A 64 5.78 -8.79 6.89
C ALA A 64 7.30 -8.68 6.70
N ARG A 65 8.09 -9.16 7.67
CA ARG A 65 9.57 -9.18 7.58
C ARG A 65 10.07 -10.06 6.42
N ASN A 66 9.47 -11.24 6.25
CA ASN A 66 9.86 -12.13 5.17
C ASN A 66 9.48 -11.55 3.80
N LEU A 67 8.31 -10.91 3.69
CA LEU A 67 7.91 -10.21 2.47
C LEU A 67 8.84 -9.03 2.18
N ALA A 68 9.19 -8.24 3.19
CA ALA A 68 10.11 -7.13 3.05
C ALA A 68 11.49 -7.60 2.52
N ALA A 69 12.01 -8.71 3.04
CA ALA A 69 13.24 -9.29 2.54
C ALA A 69 13.13 -9.72 1.08
N ALA A 70 12.06 -10.45 0.72
CA ALA A 70 11.83 -10.92 -0.65
C ALA A 70 11.67 -9.77 -1.66
N LEU A 71 10.98 -8.68 -1.28
CA LEU A 71 10.81 -7.52 -2.17
C LEU A 71 12.11 -6.72 -2.34
N ARG A 72 12.94 -6.62 -1.29
CA ARG A 72 14.28 -6.01 -1.42
C ARG A 72 15.20 -6.79 -2.36
N GLU A 73 15.07 -8.11 -2.43
CA GLU A 73 15.77 -8.94 -3.43
C GLU A 73 15.28 -8.70 -4.87
N ARG A 74 14.16 -7.98 -5.04
CA ARG A 74 13.62 -7.52 -6.33
C ARG A 74 13.94 -6.05 -6.63
N ASP A 75 14.91 -5.48 -5.93
CA ASP A 75 15.33 -4.07 -6.07
C ASP A 75 14.22 -3.07 -5.74
N LEU A 76 13.22 -3.45 -4.91
CA LEU A 76 12.19 -2.55 -4.40
C LEU A 76 12.62 -1.95 -3.06
N ALA A 77 12.42 -0.66 -2.91
CA ALA A 77 12.50 0.00 -1.62
C ALA A 77 11.32 -0.48 -0.75
N VAL A 78 11.60 -0.85 0.50
CA VAL A 78 10.57 -1.33 1.41
C VAL A 78 10.64 -0.58 2.72
N VAL A 79 9.54 0.09 3.06
CA VAL A 79 9.31 0.71 4.36
C VAL A 79 8.34 -0.18 5.14
N MET A 80 8.66 -0.44 6.40
CA MET A 80 7.76 -1.18 7.30
C MET A 80 7.21 -0.20 8.34
N THR A 81 5.91 -0.26 8.64
CA THR A 81 5.32 0.55 9.72
C THR A 81 5.89 0.16 11.07
N ARG A 82 6.16 -1.11 11.27
CA ARG A 82 6.95 -1.64 12.39
C ARG A 82 7.80 -2.84 11.94
N ASP A 83 8.97 -2.91 12.45
CA ASP A 83 9.88 -4.05 12.28
C ASP A 83 10.22 -4.77 13.61
N ALA A 84 9.54 -4.37 14.69
CA ALA A 84 9.66 -4.93 16.04
C ALA A 84 8.27 -5.17 16.66
N ASP A 85 8.22 -5.82 17.82
CA ASP A 85 7.01 -5.97 18.61
C ASP A 85 6.72 -4.69 19.40
N VAL A 86 6.28 -3.66 18.67
CA VAL A 86 5.87 -2.36 19.20
C VAL A 86 4.47 -2.01 18.71
N ARG A 87 3.69 -1.29 19.52
CA ARG A 87 2.41 -0.74 19.11
C ARG A 87 2.63 0.54 18.32
N ILE A 88 2.03 0.60 17.12
CA ILE A 88 1.96 1.80 16.29
C ILE A 88 0.49 2.14 16.09
N PRO A 89 0.02 3.35 16.48
CA PRO A 89 -1.33 3.82 16.21
C PRO A 89 -1.70 3.78 14.73
N LEU A 90 -2.98 3.57 14.40
CA LEU A 90 -3.42 3.44 12.99
C LEU A 90 -3.10 4.70 12.17
N GLU A 91 -3.25 5.88 12.76
CA GLU A 91 -2.90 7.16 12.13
C GLU A 91 -1.40 7.28 11.83
N GLU A 92 -0.55 6.79 12.74
CA GLU A 92 0.90 6.82 12.55
C GLU A 92 1.32 5.87 11.43
N ARG A 93 0.64 4.72 11.25
CA ARG A 93 0.89 3.79 10.13
C ARG A 93 0.64 4.46 8.78
N THR A 94 -0.46 5.21 8.67
CA THR A 94 -0.79 5.97 7.45
C THR A 94 0.19 7.13 7.23
N ALA A 95 0.60 7.82 8.30
CA ALA A 95 1.60 8.88 8.22
C ALA A 95 2.96 8.34 7.70
N ILE A 96 3.44 7.22 8.25
CA ILE A 96 4.67 6.55 7.79
C ILE A 96 4.57 6.23 6.29
N ALA A 97 3.42 5.71 5.83
CA ALA A 97 3.22 5.36 4.44
C ALA A 97 3.27 6.59 3.51
N ASN A 98 2.60 7.67 3.90
CA ASN A 98 2.53 8.91 3.13
C ASN A 98 3.90 9.64 3.11
N ASP A 99 4.60 9.69 4.24
CA ASP A 99 5.94 10.28 4.35
C ASP A 99 6.96 9.52 3.50
N ALA A 100 6.81 8.21 3.39
CA ALA A 100 7.62 7.36 2.53
C ALA A 100 7.32 7.57 1.03
N ARG A 101 6.22 8.24 0.68
CA ARG A 101 5.72 8.35 -0.70
C ARG A 101 5.63 6.98 -1.38
N GLY A 102 5.04 6.01 -0.68
CA GLY A 102 4.92 4.65 -1.20
C GLY A 102 4.05 4.57 -2.46
N ASP A 103 4.38 3.65 -3.35
CA ASP A 103 3.58 3.34 -4.54
C ASP A 103 2.49 2.33 -4.24
N LEU A 104 2.63 1.60 -3.14
CA LEU A 104 1.71 0.56 -2.71
C LEU A 104 1.78 0.38 -1.19
N PHE A 105 0.61 0.27 -0.55
CA PHE A 105 0.48 -0.07 0.85
C PHE A 105 -0.16 -1.45 1.03
N VAL A 106 0.46 -2.32 1.84
CA VAL A 106 -0.03 -3.67 2.14
C VAL A 106 -0.07 -3.88 3.64
N SER A 107 -1.27 -3.94 4.20
CA SER A 107 -1.47 -4.31 5.61
C SER A 107 -1.69 -5.82 5.73
N ILE A 108 -0.98 -6.46 6.65
CA ILE A 108 -0.95 -7.92 6.83
C ILE A 108 -1.54 -8.27 8.20
N HIS A 109 -2.60 -9.08 8.20
CA HIS A 109 -3.36 -9.54 9.34
C HIS A 109 -3.59 -11.06 9.29
N ALA A 110 -4.06 -11.63 10.39
CA ALA A 110 -4.50 -13.03 10.48
C ALA A 110 -5.83 -13.10 11.24
N ASN A 111 -6.90 -13.17 10.48
CA ASN A 111 -8.28 -13.03 10.87
C ASN A 111 -8.70 -13.90 12.08
N ALA A 112 -9.82 -13.55 12.66
CA ALA A 112 -10.41 -14.26 13.78
C ALA A 112 -11.91 -14.49 13.61
N ALA A 113 -12.39 -15.66 14.01
CA ALA A 113 -13.81 -15.96 14.13
C ALA A 113 -14.11 -16.69 15.43
N ARG A 114 -15.34 -16.49 15.96
CA ARG A 114 -15.81 -17.25 17.11
C ARG A 114 -16.17 -18.70 16.75
N GLU A 115 -16.62 -18.91 15.51
CA GLU A 115 -17.00 -20.22 15.00
C GLU A 115 -15.79 -20.94 14.42
N PRO A 116 -15.40 -22.10 14.97
CA PRO A 116 -14.19 -22.83 14.54
C PRO A 116 -14.23 -23.32 13.09
N ALA A 117 -15.40 -23.34 12.45
CA ALA A 117 -15.56 -23.74 11.05
C ALA A 117 -15.21 -22.64 10.06
N ILE A 118 -15.11 -21.38 10.51
CA ILE A 118 -14.75 -20.25 9.65
C ILE A 118 -13.24 -20.21 9.48
N HIS A 119 -12.79 -20.29 8.22
CA HIS A 119 -11.38 -20.35 7.89
C HIS A 119 -11.12 -19.86 6.46
N GLY A 120 -9.89 -19.52 6.15
CA GLY A 120 -9.47 -19.13 4.80
C GLY A 120 -8.81 -17.74 4.74
N SER A 121 -8.32 -17.35 3.57
CA SER A 121 -7.74 -16.03 3.32
C SER A 121 -8.74 -15.09 2.66
N GLU A 122 -8.67 -13.83 2.99
CA GLU A 122 -9.48 -12.74 2.42
C GLU A 122 -8.59 -11.55 2.10
N THR A 123 -8.97 -10.75 1.12
CA THR A 123 -8.28 -9.50 0.83
C THR A 123 -9.29 -8.37 0.74
N TYR A 124 -9.00 -7.27 1.41
CA TYR A 124 -9.87 -6.11 1.51
C TYR A 124 -9.25 -4.89 0.82
N PHE A 125 -10.09 -4.11 0.18
CA PHE A 125 -9.78 -2.74 -0.20
C PHE A 125 -10.80 -1.79 0.41
N LEU A 126 -10.45 -0.50 0.48
CA LEU A 126 -11.27 0.52 1.14
C LEU A 126 -12.58 0.77 0.40
N ALA A 127 -13.69 0.82 1.12
CA ALA A 127 -14.97 1.37 0.66
C ALA A 127 -15.80 1.85 1.86
N LEU A 128 -16.68 2.81 1.64
CA LEU A 128 -17.60 3.30 2.68
C LEU A 128 -18.59 2.21 3.12
N GLU A 129 -19.07 1.41 2.17
CA GLU A 129 -19.99 0.31 2.43
C GLU A 129 -19.26 -1.03 2.41
N ALA A 130 -19.50 -1.85 3.41
CA ALA A 130 -18.97 -3.20 3.44
C ALA A 130 -19.71 -4.12 2.45
N SER A 131 -18.98 -5.09 1.87
CA SER A 131 -19.54 -6.07 0.94
C SER A 131 -20.65 -6.93 1.58
N ASP A 132 -20.51 -7.23 2.86
CA ASP A 132 -21.40 -8.07 3.65
C ASP A 132 -21.19 -7.81 5.15
N ALA A 133 -22.04 -8.39 5.98
CA ALA A 133 -21.97 -8.23 7.45
C ALA A 133 -20.69 -8.82 8.06
N GLU A 134 -20.10 -9.84 7.42
CA GLU A 134 -18.83 -10.42 7.87
C GLU A 134 -17.67 -9.43 7.64
N ALA A 135 -17.63 -8.81 6.45
CA ALA A 135 -16.64 -7.77 6.13
C ALA A 135 -16.75 -6.56 7.07
N ALA A 136 -17.99 -6.13 7.40
CA ALA A 136 -18.21 -5.08 8.38
C ALA A 136 -17.67 -5.46 9.76
N GLY A 137 -17.90 -6.70 10.21
CA GLY A 137 -17.40 -7.20 11.49
C GLY A 137 -15.88 -7.33 11.55
N VAL A 138 -15.22 -7.66 10.43
CA VAL A 138 -13.74 -7.63 10.33
C VAL A 138 -13.25 -6.19 10.49
N ALA A 139 -13.79 -5.25 9.71
CA ALA A 139 -13.39 -3.85 9.80
C ALA A 139 -13.62 -3.26 11.20
N GLU A 140 -14.72 -3.59 11.88
CA GLU A 140 -15.00 -3.17 13.25
C GLU A 140 -13.91 -3.64 14.23
N ARG A 141 -13.47 -4.90 14.10
CA ARG A 141 -12.39 -5.43 14.96
C ARG A 141 -11.06 -4.74 14.71
N GLU A 142 -10.68 -4.60 13.44
CA GLU A 142 -9.39 -3.98 13.07
C GLU A 142 -9.36 -2.47 13.39
N ASN A 143 -10.51 -1.81 13.37
CA ASN A 143 -10.63 -0.40 13.74
C ASN A 143 -10.75 -0.19 15.26
N SER A 144 -10.89 -1.23 16.07
CA SER A 144 -11.14 -1.09 17.52
C SER A 144 -10.05 -0.32 18.25
N ALA A 145 -8.79 -0.50 17.86
CA ALA A 145 -7.66 0.24 18.43
C ALA A 145 -7.79 1.76 18.23
N PHE A 146 -8.30 2.19 17.07
CA PHE A 146 -8.56 3.61 16.80
C PHE A 146 -9.68 4.19 17.67
N VAL A 147 -10.76 3.42 17.84
CA VAL A 147 -11.89 3.82 18.69
C VAL A 147 -11.47 3.97 20.14
N GLU A 148 -10.58 3.11 20.64
CA GLU A 148 -10.02 3.21 22.00
C GLU A 148 -9.13 4.44 22.17
N GLU A 149 -8.38 4.84 21.15
CA GLU A 149 -7.46 5.99 21.17
C GLU A 149 -8.19 7.33 21.00
N ALA A 150 -9.13 7.41 20.05
CA ALA A 150 -9.84 8.65 19.70
C ALA A 150 -11.02 8.98 20.65
N GLY A 151 -11.45 8.01 21.48
CA GLY A 151 -12.71 8.13 22.23
C GLY A 151 -13.93 7.82 21.35
N ALA A 152 -14.73 6.87 21.75
CA ALA A 152 -15.76 6.17 20.97
C ALA A 152 -16.82 7.04 20.25
N VAL A 153 -16.94 8.34 20.55
CA VAL A 153 -18.02 9.22 20.05
C VAL A 153 -17.60 10.09 18.87
N GLU A 154 -16.31 10.43 18.76
CA GLU A 154 -15.79 11.29 17.67
C GLU A 154 -15.27 10.51 16.47
N ALA A 155 -14.80 9.29 16.68
CA ALA A 155 -14.13 8.49 15.67
C ALA A 155 -15.03 8.03 14.50
N LEU A 156 -16.35 7.99 14.69
CA LEU A 156 -17.33 7.53 13.69
C LEU A 156 -18.45 8.56 13.46
N SER A 157 -18.21 9.84 13.72
CA SER A 157 -19.19 10.90 13.44
C SER A 157 -19.35 11.12 11.93
N ASP A 158 -20.57 11.52 11.49
CA ASP A 158 -20.86 11.86 10.09
C ASP A 158 -19.84 12.82 9.45
N PRO A 159 -19.33 13.87 10.15
CA PRO A 159 -18.28 14.74 9.60
C PRO A 159 -16.94 14.04 9.34
N PHE A 160 -16.56 13.05 10.18
CA PHE A 160 -15.34 12.26 9.98
C PHE A 160 -15.48 11.33 8.77
N ILE A 161 -16.62 10.67 8.63
CA ILE A 161 -16.92 9.81 7.47
C ILE A 161 -16.99 10.65 6.18
N ALA A 162 -17.55 11.86 6.22
CA ALA A 162 -17.58 12.78 5.08
C ALA A 162 -16.15 13.22 4.68
N LEU A 163 -15.29 13.55 5.66
CA LEU A 163 -13.89 13.90 5.43
C LEU A 163 -13.11 12.73 4.81
N LEU A 164 -13.34 11.52 5.27
CA LEU A 164 -12.74 10.31 4.69
C LEU A 164 -13.23 10.07 3.26
N GLY A 165 -14.50 10.34 2.97
CA GLY A 165 -15.06 10.23 1.62
C GLY A 165 -14.38 11.14 0.61
N ASP A 166 -14.03 12.37 1.00
CA ASP A 166 -13.31 13.32 0.16
C ASP A 166 -11.82 12.96 -0.04
N LEU A 167 -11.23 12.22 0.90
CA LEU A 167 -9.83 11.77 0.84
C LEU A 167 -9.63 10.51 -0.02
N ILE A 168 -10.71 9.81 -0.37
CA ILE A 168 -10.63 8.61 -1.20
C ILE A 168 -10.51 9.04 -2.67
N ALA A 169 -9.29 9.20 -3.15
CA ALA A 169 -9.04 9.43 -4.56
C ALA A 169 -9.53 8.23 -5.40
N THR A 170 -10.47 8.45 -6.29
CA THR A 170 -11.12 7.41 -7.11
C THR A 170 -10.10 6.55 -7.87
N GLU A 171 -8.99 7.17 -8.31
CA GLU A 171 -7.89 6.46 -8.99
C GLU A 171 -7.24 5.41 -8.10
N HIS A 172 -6.95 5.73 -6.84
CA HIS A 172 -6.35 4.78 -5.90
C HIS A 172 -7.29 3.64 -5.54
N LEU A 173 -8.61 3.86 -5.53
CA LEU A 173 -9.60 2.81 -5.28
C LEU A 173 -9.62 1.75 -6.39
N ASP A 174 -9.59 2.17 -7.66
CA ASP A 174 -9.56 1.24 -8.79
C ASP A 174 -8.27 0.38 -8.75
N GLU A 175 -7.12 1.01 -8.55
CA GLU A 175 -5.84 0.30 -8.41
C GLU A 175 -5.82 -0.60 -7.17
N SER A 176 -6.36 -0.16 -6.05
CA SER A 176 -6.51 -0.97 -4.82
C SER A 176 -7.35 -2.22 -5.06
N SER A 177 -8.48 -2.07 -5.73
CA SER A 177 -9.35 -3.19 -6.12
C SER A 177 -8.63 -4.17 -7.06
N HIS A 178 -7.86 -3.66 -8.03
CA HIS A 178 -7.05 -4.50 -8.91
C HIS A 178 -5.96 -5.25 -8.15
N PHE A 179 -5.28 -4.57 -7.24
CA PHE A 179 -4.27 -5.18 -6.39
C PHE A 179 -4.85 -6.25 -5.48
N ALA A 180 -5.96 -5.97 -4.80
CA ALA A 180 -6.66 -6.92 -3.93
C ALA A 180 -7.05 -8.20 -4.68
N ARG A 181 -7.60 -8.09 -5.90
CA ARG A 181 -7.92 -9.25 -6.76
C ARG A 181 -6.69 -10.05 -7.14
N ARG A 182 -5.56 -9.39 -7.37
CA ARG A 182 -4.31 -10.08 -7.68
C ARG A 182 -3.76 -10.80 -6.46
N LEU A 183 -3.73 -10.14 -5.31
CA LEU A 183 -3.34 -10.74 -4.03
C LEU A 183 -4.13 -12.02 -3.76
N GLN A 184 -5.46 -11.92 -3.77
CA GLN A 184 -6.33 -13.03 -3.47
C GLN A 184 -6.18 -14.19 -4.48
N ARG A 185 -5.90 -13.89 -5.75
CA ARG A 185 -5.63 -14.92 -6.77
C ARG A 185 -4.34 -15.69 -6.48
N GLU A 186 -3.29 -15.04 -6.06
CA GLU A 186 -2.03 -15.71 -5.72
C GLU A 186 -2.16 -16.47 -4.39
N LEU A 187 -2.83 -15.91 -3.38
CA LEU A 187 -3.15 -16.59 -2.13
C LEU A 187 -4.04 -17.83 -2.34
N GLY A 188 -4.93 -17.82 -3.33
CA GLY A 188 -5.73 -18.99 -3.69
C GLY A 188 -4.92 -20.22 -4.14
N LYS A 189 -3.61 -20.10 -4.31
CA LYS A 189 -2.67 -21.20 -4.63
C LYS A 189 -1.96 -21.77 -3.40
N VAL A 190 -2.09 -21.09 -2.27
CA VAL A 190 -1.59 -21.56 -0.95
C VAL A 190 -2.58 -22.58 -0.39
N PRO A 191 -2.17 -23.54 0.47
CA PRO A 191 -3.08 -24.53 1.06
C PRO A 191 -3.99 -23.95 2.15
N ILE A 192 -4.57 -22.78 1.89
CA ILE A 192 -5.57 -22.06 2.67
C ILE A 192 -6.76 -21.76 1.75
N LYS A 193 -7.98 -22.00 2.23
CA LYS A 193 -9.18 -21.72 1.45
C LYS A 193 -9.26 -20.24 1.06
N SER A 194 -9.47 -19.94 -0.22
CA SER A 194 -9.76 -18.58 -0.64
C SER A 194 -11.22 -18.21 -0.33
N ARG A 195 -11.43 -17.08 0.32
CA ARG A 195 -12.76 -16.51 0.63
C ARG A 195 -13.08 -15.29 -0.24
N GLY A 196 -12.15 -14.89 -1.11
CA GLY A 196 -12.35 -13.84 -2.11
C GLY A 196 -11.87 -12.48 -1.68
N VAL A 197 -12.21 -11.50 -2.53
CA VAL A 197 -11.98 -10.08 -2.29
C VAL A 197 -13.25 -9.47 -1.75
N LYS A 198 -13.09 -8.66 -0.73
CA LYS A 198 -14.16 -7.91 -0.06
C LYS A 198 -13.79 -6.43 0.03
N GLN A 199 -14.70 -5.63 0.51
CA GLN A 199 -14.48 -4.21 0.80
C GLN A 199 -15.16 -3.83 2.11
N ALA A 200 -14.56 -2.89 2.84
CA ALA A 200 -15.14 -2.26 4.02
C ALA A 200 -14.33 -1.00 4.41
N MET A 201 -14.81 -0.26 5.40
CA MET A 201 -14.16 0.92 5.95
C MET A 201 -13.07 0.50 6.94
N PHE A 202 -11.85 0.35 6.46
CA PHE A 202 -10.66 0.15 7.31
C PHE A 202 -9.95 1.48 7.53
N VAL A 203 -9.78 1.89 8.78
CA VAL A 203 -9.11 3.16 9.15
C VAL A 203 -7.68 3.17 8.63
N VAL A 204 -6.94 2.07 8.74
CA VAL A 204 -5.56 1.96 8.25
C VAL A 204 -5.43 2.15 6.73
N LEU A 205 -6.49 1.92 5.97
CA LEU A 205 -6.50 2.15 4.52
C LEU A 205 -7.03 3.53 4.12
N SER A 206 -7.78 4.21 5.01
CA SER A 206 -8.47 5.45 4.67
C SER A 206 -7.54 6.66 4.58
N GLY A 207 -6.40 6.63 5.27
CA GLY A 207 -5.48 7.76 5.32
C GLY A 207 -4.32 7.68 4.32
N VAL A 208 -4.14 6.59 3.58
CA VAL A 208 -3.00 6.43 2.67
C VAL A 208 -3.26 7.06 1.30
N GLN A 209 -2.23 7.69 0.74
CA GLN A 209 -2.27 8.42 -0.53
C GLN A 209 -1.70 7.59 -1.70
N MET A 210 -1.93 6.28 -1.66
CA MET A 210 -1.49 5.32 -2.66
C MET A 210 -2.46 4.14 -2.74
N PRO A 211 -2.41 3.29 -3.78
CA PRO A 211 -3.13 2.03 -3.82
C PRO A 211 -2.86 1.18 -2.58
N ALA A 212 -3.92 0.63 -1.96
CA ALA A 212 -3.82 -0.03 -0.67
C ALA A 212 -4.71 -1.26 -0.55
N ALA A 213 -4.25 -2.29 0.15
CA ALA A 213 -5.05 -3.44 0.53
C ALA A 213 -4.67 -3.97 1.91
N LEU A 214 -5.66 -4.50 2.63
CA LEU A 214 -5.46 -5.30 3.83
C LEU A 214 -5.67 -6.77 3.47
N VAL A 215 -4.75 -7.61 3.88
CA VAL A 215 -4.79 -9.05 3.60
C VAL A 215 -4.87 -9.85 4.89
N GLU A 216 -5.94 -10.62 5.00
CA GLU A 216 -6.13 -11.67 6.00
C GLU A 216 -5.56 -12.97 5.45
N ILE A 217 -4.37 -13.33 5.90
CA ILE A 217 -3.62 -14.46 5.32
C ILE A 217 -4.16 -15.83 5.72
N GLY A 218 -5.13 -15.88 6.64
CA GLY A 218 -5.81 -17.03 7.19
C GLY A 218 -6.44 -16.66 8.52
N PHE A 219 -7.21 -17.57 9.12
CA PHE A 219 -7.79 -17.35 10.46
C PHE A 219 -6.85 -17.92 11.52
N VAL A 220 -6.24 -17.06 12.34
CA VAL A 220 -5.38 -17.54 13.44
C VAL A 220 -6.17 -18.39 14.44
N THR A 221 -7.49 -18.15 14.57
CA THR A 221 -8.40 -18.93 15.43
C THR A 221 -8.78 -20.29 14.87
N HIS A 222 -8.49 -20.59 13.61
CA HIS A 222 -8.74 -21.89 12.98
C HIS A 222 -7.47 -22.75 13.01
N ALA A 223 -7.50 -23.90 13.68
CA ALA A 223 -6.31 -24.74 13.90
C ALA A 223 -5.58 -25.20 12.62
N GLY A 224 -6.31 -25.33 11.51
CA GLY A 224 -5.72 -25.64 10.19
C GLY A 224 -4.96 -24.47 9.60
N ASP A 225 -5.57 -23.30 9.60
CA ASP A 225 -4.96 -22.07 9.09
C ASP A 225 -3.80 -21.65 10.00
N GLU A 226 -3.97 -21.68 11.34
CA GLU A 226 -2.90 -21.38 12.29
C GLU A 226 -1.65 -22.20 12.00
N ARG A 227 -1.81 -23.51 11.73
CA ARG A 227 -0.68 -24.36 11.35
C ARG A 227 0.02 -23.86 10.10
N VAL A 228 -0.71 -23.50 9.05
CA VAL A 228 -0.13 -23.04 7.78
C VAL A 228 0.57 -21.71 7.94
N ILE A 229 -0.04 -20.74 8.62
CA ILE A 229 0.54 -19.39 8.79
C ILE A 229 1.74 -19.36 9.75
N THR A 230 1.87 -20.35 10.64
CA THR A 230 2.96 -20.44 11.60
C THR A 230 4.08 -21.37 11.15
N ASP A 231 3.77 -22.38 10.35
CA ASP A 231 4.76 -23.29 9.79
C ASP A 231 5.70 -22.58 8.79
N THR A 232 6.96 -23.01 8.77
CA THR A 232 7.98 -22.40 7.90
C THR A 232 7.63 -22.52 6.42
N SER A 233 7.15 -23.68 5.97
CA SER A 233 6.81 -23.93 4.57
C SER A 233 5.52 -23.21 4.15
N GLY A 234 4.50 -23.20 5.02
CA GLY A 234 3.25 -22.50 4.79
C GLY A 234 3.46 -20.99 4.72
N ARG A 235 4.21 -20.43 5.65
CA ARG A 235 4.58 -19.01 5.64
C ARG A 235 5.40 -18.63 4.40
N ALA A 236 6.36 -19.47 3.99
CA ALA A 236 7.10 -19.23 2.76
C ALA A 236 6.20 -19.21 1.52
N ALA A 237 5.20 -20.10 1.44
CA ALA A 237 4.24 -20.11 0.36
C ALA A 237 3.36 -18.85 0.34
N ILE A 238 2.93 -18.36 1.52
CA ILE A 238 2.20 -17.10 1.66
C ILE A 238 3.06 -15.94 1.17
N VAL A 239 4.29 -15.82 1.66
CA VAL A 239 5.23 -14.75 1.27
C VAL A 239 5.47 -14.75 -0.23
N ALA A 240 5.70 -15.91 -0.85
CA ALA A 240 5.88 -16.02 -2.30
C ALA A 240 4.62 -15.58 -3.08
N ALA A 241 3.42 -15.86 -2.56
CA ALA A 241 2.17 -15.41 -3.16
C ALA A 241 2.03 -13.87 -3.08
N LEU A 242 2.33 -13.28 -1.92
CA LEU A 242 2.29 -11.83 -1.70
C LEU A 242 3.34 -11.12 -2.59
N GLU A 243 4.59 -11.59 -2.58
CA GLU A 243 5.69 -11.07 -3.41
C GLU A 243 5.28 -11.05 -4.89
N LYS A 244 4.80 -12.19 -5.40
CA LYS A 244 4.38 -12.31 -6.80
C LYS A 244 3.24 -11.34 -7.15
N ALA A 245 2.30 -11.12 -6.23
CA ALA A 245 1.22 -10.17 -6.43
C ALA A 245 1.73 -8.73 -6.50
N VAL A 246 2.63 -8.34 -5.61
CA VAL A 246 3.25 -7.00 -5.57
C VAL A 246 4.07 -6.74 -6.84
N VAL A 247 4.98 -7.64 -7.19
CA VAL A 247 5.83 -7.48 -8.40
C VAL A 247 4.98 -7.36 -9.66
N ALA A 248 3.97 -8.20 -9.82
CA ALA A 248 3.11 -8.14 -10.99
C ALA A 248 2.16 -6.93 -11.00
N PHE A 249 1.84 -6.36 -9.84
CA PHE A 249 1.15 -5.07 -9.74
C PHE A 249 2.06 -3.94 -10.20
N GLY A 250 3.29 -3.87 -9.71
CA GLY A 250 4.26 -2.85 -10.10
C GLY A 250 4.54 -2.84 -11.59
N GLN A 251 4.73 -4.02 -12.21
CA GLN A 251 4.91 -4.14 -13.68
C GLN A 251 3.72 -3.56 -14.45
N ARG A 252 2.48 -3.79 -13.99
CA ARG A 252 1.29 -3.23 -14.61
C ARG A 252 1.19 -1.72 -14.38
N TYR A 253 1.53 -1.25 -13.20
CA TYR A 253 1.54 0.16 -12.81
C TYR A 253 2.49 0.95 -13.70
N ASP A 254 3.73 0.49 -13.86
CA ASP A 254 4.74 1.06 -14.75
C ASP A 254 4.27 1.06 -16.21
N ALA A 255 3.73 -0.06 -16.69
CA ALA A 255 3.25 -0.17 -18.07
C ALA A 255 2.12 0.82 -18.40
N ARG A 256 1.21 1.10 -17.45
CA ARG A 256 0.13 2.11 -17.62
C ARG A 256 0.66 3.54 -17.68
N ARG A 257 1.77 3.81 -17.02
CA ARG A 257 2.42 5.14 -16.99
C ARG A 257 3.47 5.32 -18.08
N GLY A 258 3.63 4.32 -18.96
CA GLY A 258 4.61 4.37 -20.05
C GLY A 258 6.05 4.20 -19.59
N VAL A 259 6.27 3.78 -18.34
CA VAL A 259 7.60 3.46 -17.82
C VAL A 259 8.09 2.16 -18.47
N GLY A 260 9.27 2.19 -19.12
CA GLY A 260 9.84 1.01 -19.77
C GLY A 260 9.40 0.78 -21.23
N ALA A 261 8.50 1.60 -21.79
CA ALA A 261 8.37 1.69 -23.24
C ALA A 261 9.64 2.39 -23.77
N ALA A 262 10.45 1.70 -24.57
CA ALA A 262 11.56 2.34 -25.29
C ALA A 262 11.00 3.58 -25.99
N ALA A 263 11.63 4.73 -25.78
CA ALA A 263 11.34 5.91 -26.57
C ALA A 263 11.39 5.46 -28.05
N PRO A 264 10.39 5.80 -28.88
CA PRO A 264 10.51 5.54 -30.30
C PRO A 264 11.77 6.26 -30.76
N ASP A 265 12.68 5.51 -31.41
CA ASP A 265 13.91 6.07 -31.97
C ASP A 265 13.54 7.37 -32.68
N ALA A 266 14.08 8.48 -32.19
CA ALA A 266 13.92 9.78 -32.83
C ALA A 266 14.59 9.68 -34.21
N PRO A 267 13.99 10.20 -35.28
CA PRO A 267 14.49 10.11 -36.64
C PRO A 267 15.81 10.85 -36.85
#